data_3f1d7d1f1e126ae0b4c4bb05988d26e6
#
_entry.id   3f1d7d1f1e126ae0b4c4bb05988d26e6
#
_cell.length_a   1.000
_cell.length_b   1.000
_cell.length_c   1.000
_cell.angle_alpha   90.00
_cell.angle_beta   90.00
_cell.angle_gamma   90.00
#
_symmetry.space_group_name_H-M   'P 1'
#
loop_
_entity.id
_entity.type
_entity.pdbx_description
1 polymer ?
#
loop_
_entity_poly.entity_id
_entity_poly.type
_entity_poly.pdbx_seq_one_letter_code
_entity_poly.pdbx_strand_id
1 'polypeptide(L)'
;MGEPQITNDFNGEILLSLVSLVRNRFSPNKETMASDFVTNQEIIIAARCNLTDNVWHYLTGGAESETTMRRNRFGLDSLVFRPRVLADVSKVDPSTTFLGHNLSIPVMLAPIGSLQSITPEGGLAVAKAAAEFGTINFVSSVTQPSLEDIAVASPNPKIFQLYVQGDLNWVENLLRRVKQAGYAALCLTVDTAHYGRRERQMMDRWLPPSRRGVGYEYRAGLTWETLDAIKRIAGLPFILKGVATAEDAALAVEHGVSAIYVSNHGGRQLDHGRATIDMLPEIVDAVRGRAEIVLDGGIVRGSDVLKAIALGARAVAIGKLQGWGLAADGQAGLLRVLEILKDEVVTTMGLLGVTRLDQLNSNYLCKVEPIPPAHEMSAFPHMPGGRLL
;
A
#
# COMPACT_ATOMS: atom_id res chain seq x y z
N MET A 1 -1.32 -18.67 -56.95
CA MET A 1 -0.41 -17.66 -56.44
C MET A 1 -0.86 -17.36 -55.02
N GLY A 2 -0.20 -17.98 -54.05
CA GLY A 2 -0.54 -17.85 -52.64
C GLY A 2 0.22 -16.67 -52.04
N GLU A 3 -0.47 -15.81 -51.33
CA GLU A 3 0.11 -14.75 -50.50
C GLU A 3 0.84 -15.37 -49.31
N PRO A 4 2.02 -14.87 -48.93
CA PRO A 4 2.70 -15.36 -47.72
C PRO A 4 2.02 -14.74 -46.48
N GLN A 5 1.51 -15.56 -45.61
CA GLN A 5 1.13 -15.16 -44.25
C GLN A 5 2.42 -14.77 -43.51
N ILE A 6 2.57 -13.50 -43.22
CA ILE A 6 3.57 -12.99 -42.28
C ILE A 6 2.99 -13.19 -40.87
N THR A 7 3.41 -14.24 -40.20
CA THR A 7 3.15 -14.45 -38.78
C THR A 7 4.06 -13.53 -37.98
N ASN A 8 3.48 -12.55 -37.32
CA ASN A 8 4.13 -11.66 -36.33
C ASN A 8 4.47 -12.43 -35.05
N ASP A 9 5.54 -13.17 -35.01
CA ASP A 9 6.03 -13.89 -33.83
C ASP A 9 7.19 -13.16 -33.10
N PHE A 10 7.53 -11.95 -33.55
CA PHE A 10 8.64 -11.19 -33.00
C PHE A 10 8.48 -10.77 -31.54
N ASN A 11 7.25 -10.58 -31.06
CA ASN A 11 6.99 -10.16 -29.68
C ASN A 11 7.07 -11.33 -28.67
N GLY A 12 6.75 -12.55 -29.10
CA GLY A 12 6.79 -13.74 -28.25
C GLY A 12 8.22 -14.19 -27.96
N GLU A 13 9.10 -14.16 -28.94
CA GLU A 13 10.52 -14.57 -28.78
C GLU A 13 11.33 -13.57 -27.94
N ILE A 14 11.04 -12.26 -28.07
CA ILE A 14 11.69 -11.22 -27.26
C ILE A 14 11.22 -11.33 -25.80
N LEU A 15 9.94 -11.60 -25.56
CA LEU A 15 9.40 -11.80 -24.22
C LEU A 15 9.98 -13.06 -23.55
N LEU A 16 10.07 -14.17 -24.28
CA LEU A 16 10.68 -15.41 -23.82
C LEU A 16 12.19 -15.25 -23.58
N SER A 17 12.88 -14.47 -24.40
CA SER A 17 14.31 -14.17 -24.25
C SER A 17 14.58 -13.28 -23.03
N LEU A 18 13.77 -12.24 -22.79
CA LEU A 18 13.89 -11.37 -21.62
C LEU A 18 13.49 -12.08 -20.32
N VAL A 19 12.42 -12.86 -20.32
CA VAL A 19 12.02 -13.73 -19.19
C VAL A 19 13.10 -14.80 -18.94
N SER A 20 13.71 -15.33 -19.98
CA SER A 20 14.85 -16.28 -19.90
C SER A 20 16.11 -15.62 -19.37
N LEU A 21 16.45 -14.38 -19.80
CA LEU A 21 17.57 -13.60 -19.29
C LEU A 21 17.38 -13.22 -17.81
N VAL A 22 16.16 -12.83 -17.43
CA VAL A 22 15.80 -12.54 -16.05
C VAL A 22 15.76 -13.82 -15.22
N ARG A 23 15.16 -14.92 -15.73
CA ARG A 23 15.26 -16.24 -15.09
C ARG A 23 16.70 -16.70 -14.91
N ASN A 24 17.59 -16.45 -15.86
CA ASN A 24 19.00 -16.81 -15.74
C ASN A 24 19.78 -15.91 -14.77
N ARG A 25 19.37 -14.66 -14.58
CA ARG A 25 19.95 -13.74 -13.60
C ARG A 25 19.39 -13.96 -12.19
N PHE A 26 18.10 -14.31 -12.11
CA PHE A 26 17.34 -14.58 -10.88
C PHE A 26 16.84 -16.03 -10.80
N SER A 27 17.59 -16.97 -11.45
CA SER A 27 17.30 -18.40 -11.38
C SER A 27 17.34 -18.87 -9.93
N PRO A 28 16.40 -19.75 -9.49
CA PRO A 28 16.42 -20.32 -8.16
C PRO A 28 17.69 -21.13 -7.82
N ASN A 29 18.57 -21.34 -8.79
CA ASN A 29 19.90 -21.97 -8.62
C ASN A 29 21.05 -20.95 -8.44
N LYS A 30 20.79 -19.64 -8.48
CA LYS A 30 21.69 -18.59 -7.99
C LYS A 30 21.02 -17.98 -6.76
N GLU A 31 21.62 -18.06 -5.61
CA GLU A 31 21.26 -17.31 -4.42
C GLU A 31 21.37 -15.80 -4.74
N THR A 32 20.30 -15.24 -5.32
CA THR A 32 20.19 -13.80 -5.51
C THR A 32 19.84 -13.23 -4.14
N MET A 33 20.77 -12.53 -3.52
CA MET A 33 20.55 -11.86 -2.25
C MET A 33 19.63 -10.63 -2.48
N ALA A 34 18.78 -10.31 -1.52
CA ALA A 34 17.93 -9.11 -1.58
C ALA A 34 18.74 -7.81 -1.80
N SER A 35 20.00 -7.79 -1.30
CA SER A 35 20.94 -6.70 -1.51
C SER A 35 21.33 -6.47 -2.99
N ASP A 36 21.12 -7.46 -3.85
CA ASP A 36 21.46 -7.36 -5.27
C ASP A 36 20.41 -6.58 -6.08
N PHE A 37 19.19 -6.39 -5.55
CA PHE A 37 18.18 -5.56 -6.19
C PHE A 37 18.56 -4.09 -6.13
N VAL A 38 18.66 -3.43 -7.27
CA VAL A 38 18.97 -1.99 -7.37
C VAL A 38 17.74 -1.14 -7.69
N THR A 39 16.65 -1.77 -8.14
CA THR A 39 15.38 -1.09 -8.47
C THR A 39 14.18 -1.92 -8.03
N ASN A 40 13.07 -1.23 -7.74
CA ASN A 40 11.78 -1.90 -7.48
C ASN A 40 11.27 -2.71 -8.68
N GLN A 41 11.72 -2.42 -9.91
CA GLN A 41 11.37 -3.21 -11.09
C GLN A 41 11.92 -4.64 -11.01
N GLU A 42 13.18 -4.80 -10.60
CA GLU A 42 13.80 -6.11 -10.38
C GLU A 42 13.08 -6.91 -9.29
N ILE A 43 12.68 -6.24 -8.21
CA ILE A 43 11.89 -6.85 -7.12
C ILE A 43 10.54 -7.36 -7.66
N ILE A 44 9.84 -6.56 -8.48
CA ILE A 44 8.55 -6.95 -9.05
C ILE A 44 8.70 -8.15 -9.99
N ILE A 45 9.76 -8.18 -10.82
CA ILE A 45 10.06 -9.29 -11.70
C ILE A 45 10.35 -10.57 -10.90
N ALA A 46 11.19 -10.48 -9.85
CA ALA A 46 11.47 -11.60 -8.96
C ALA A 46 10.19 -12.10 -8.26
N ALA A 47 9.36 -11.18 -7.76
CA ALA A 47 8.07 -11.51 -7.16
C ALA A 47 7.16 -12.27 -8.14
N ARG A 48 7.10 -11.85 -9.42
CA ARG A 48 6.30 -12.53 -10.44
C ARG A 48 6.82 -13.96 -10.70
N CYS A 49 8.14 -14.17 -10.68
CA CYS A 49 8.73 -15.49 -10.85
C CYS A 49 8.44 -16.43 -9.67
N ASN A 50 8.34 -15.89 -8.45
CA ASN A 50 8.17 -16.67 -7.23
C ASN A 50 6.71 -16.98 -6.89
N LEU A 51 5.76 -16.16 -7.40
CA LEU A 51 4.34 -16.35 -7.11
C LEU A 51 3.65 -17.23 -8.15
N THR A 52 2.72 -18.06 -7.68
CA THR A 52 1.75 -18.72 -8.55
C THR A 52 0.79 -17.69 -9.15
N ASP A 53 0.19 -17.98 -10.31
CA ASP A 53 -0.68 -17.03 -11.02
C ASP A 53 -1.85 -16.54 -10.15
N ASN A 54 -2.49 -17.43 -9.40
CA ASN A 54 -3.59 -17.08 -8.52
C ASN A 54 -3.19 -16.12 -7.37
N VAL A 55 -2.00 -16.29 -6.77
CA VAL A 55 -1.48 -15.38 -5.75
C VAL A 55 -1.02 -14.07 -6.38
N TRP A 56 -0.42 -14.12 -7.57
CA TRP A 56 -0.08 -12.93 -8.34
C TRP A 56 -1.34 -12.11 -8.67
N HIS A 57 -2.39 -12.72 -9.19
CA HIS A 57 -3.66 -12.06 -9.49
C HIS A 57 -4.35 -11.55 -8.23
N TYR A 58 -4.23 -12.27 -7.10
CA TYR A 58 -4.68 -11.76 -5.80
C TYR A 58 -3.95 -10.48 -5.40
N LEU A 59 -2.63 -10.45 -5.52
CA LEU A 59 -1.82 -9.30 -5.11
C LEU A 59 -2.00 -8.11 -6.04
N THR A 60 -1.99 -8.32 -7.35
CA THR A 60 -1.94 -7.26 -8.36
C THR A 60 -3.30 -6.77 -8.83
N GLY A 61 -4.33 -7.62 -8.83
CA GLY A 61 -5.64 -7.32 -9.40
C GLY A 61 -6.42 -6.24 -8.65
N GLY A 62 -7.34 -5.60 -9.37
CA GLY A 62 -8.33 -4.65 -8.88
C GLY A 62 -9.75 -5.22 -8.91
N ALA A 63 -10.75 -4.36 -8.76
CA ALA A 63 -12.15 -4.69 -8.91
C ALA A 63 -12.61 -4.48 -10.36
N GLU A 64 -13.52 -5.33 -10.83
CA GLU A 64 -14.18 -5.25 -12.13
C GLU A 64 -13.22 -4.95 -13.29
N SER A 65 -13.37 -3.82 -13.97
CA SER A 65 -12.53 -3.37 -15.08
C SER A 65 -11.20 -2.73 -14.64
N GLU A 66 -10.92 -2.69 -13.34
CA GLU A 66 -9.70 -2.10 -12.75
C GLU A 66 -9.52 -0.61 -13.04
N THR A 67 -10.62 0.08 -13.32
CA THR A 67 -10.59 1.52 -13.66
C THR A 67 -10.10 2.37 -12.50
N THR A 68 -10.58 2.12 -11.27
CA THR A 68 -10.11 2.83 -10.07
C THR A 68 -8.63 2.60 -9.82
N MET A 69 -8.16 1.37 -10.02
CA MET A 69 -6.75 1.02 -9.85
C MET A 69 -5.86 1.81 -10.83
N ARG A 70 -6.26 1.88 -12.10
CA ARG A 70 -5.56 2.69 -13.12
C ARG A 70 -5.64 4.17 -12.82
N ARG A 71 -6.80 4.67 -12.32
CA ARG A 71 -6.94 6.07 -11.90
C ARG A 71 -6.03 6.45 -10.75
N ASN A 72 -5.76 5.56 -9.80
CA ASN A 72 -4.77 5.83 -8.76
C ASN A 72 -3.40 6.17 -9.37
N ARG A 73 -2.95 5.41 -10.37
CA ARG A 73 -1.69 5.72 -11.04
C ARG A 73 -1.81 6.99 -11.88
N PHE A 74 -2.90 7.14 -12.65
CA PHE A 74 -3.16 8.32 -13.46
C PHE A 74 -3.16 9.62 -12.63
N GLY A 75 -3.82 9.63 -11.47
CA GLY A 75 -3.83 10.80 -10.57
C GLY A 75 -2.43 11.18 -10.09
N LEU A 76 -1.62 10.19 -9.72
CA LEU A 76 -0.22 10.44 -9.33
C LEU A 76 0.64 10.92 -10.52
N ASP A 77 0.46 10.34 -11.70
CA ASP A 77 1.20 10.74 -12.91
C ASP A 77 0.76 12.11 -13.44
N SER A 78 -0.45 12.57 -13.10
CA SER A 78 -0.96 13.92 -13.42
C SER A 78 -0.35 15.04 -12.58
N LEU A 79 0.39 14.70 -11.52
CA LEU A 79 1.06 15.67 -10.67
C LEU A 79 2.55 15.70 -11.01
N VAL A 80 3.08 16.89 -11.27
CA VAL A 80 4.51 17.11 -11.52
C VAL A 80 5.08 18.10 -10.53
N PHE A 81 6.39 17.99 -10.28
CA PHE A 81 7.08 18.84 -9.33
C PHE A 81 7.50 20.20 -9.92
N ARG A 82 7.53 21.19 -9.06
CA ARG A 82 8.08 22.55 -9.30
C ARG A 82 9.30 22.75 -8.40
N PRO A 83 10.52 22.41 -8.86
CA PRO A 83 11.72 22.45 -8.03
C PRO A 83 12.14 23.90 -7.69
N ARG A 84 12.88 24.04 -6.59
CA ARG A 84 13.60 25.27 -6.22
C ARG A 84 15.09 25.00 -6.31
N VAL A 85 15.83 25.96 -6.82
CA VAL A 85 17.29 25.87 -7.01
C VAL A 85 18.03 26.75 -6.00
N LEU A 86 19.33 26.51 -5.84
CA LEU A 86 20.22 27.26 -4.96
C LEU A 86 19.82 27.22 -3.48
N ALA A 87 19.11 26.17 -3.06
CA ALA A 87 18.89 25.83 -1.66
C ALA A 87 20.01 24.89 -1.19
N ASP A 88 20.51 25.10 0.03
CA ASP A 88 21.48 24.17 0.63
C ASP A 88 20.74 22.89 1.05
N VAL A 89 20.97 21.82 0.31
CA VAL A 89 20.42 20.48 0.54
C VAL A 89 21.51 19.46 0.87
N SER A 90 22.64 19.93 1.41
CA SER A 90 23.74 19.05 1.82
C SER A 90 23.36 18.05 2.93
N LYS A 91 22.28 18.34 3.66
CA LYS A 91 21.71 17.47 4.71
C LYS A 91 20.19 17.42 4.55
N VAL A 92 19.68 16.25 4.14
CA VAL A 92 18.24 16.01 4.00
C VAL A 92 17.79 15.06 5.10
N ASP A 93 16.73 15.43 5.82
CA ASP A 93 16.06 14.60 6.82
C ASP A 93 14.63 14.26 6.35
N PRO A 94 14.39 13.02 5.88
CA PRO A 94 13.09 12.57 5.42
C PRO A 94 12.21 12.02 6.55
N SER A 95 12.66 12.08 7.80
CA SER A 95 11.95 11.52 8.94
C SER A 95 10.68 12.29 9.28
N THR A 96 9.74 11.60 9.92
CA THR A 96 8.50 12.18 10.44
C THR A 96 7.99 11.40 11.64
N THR A 97 6.82 11.77 12.14
CA THR A 97 6.11 11.01 13.18
C THR A 97 4.70 10.69 12.71
N PHE A 98 4.13 9.61 13.22
CA PHE A 98 2.71 9.27 13.07
C PHE A 98 2.17 8.76 14.40
N LEU A 99 1.08 9.37 14.90
CA LEU A 99 0.51 9.10 16.23
C LEU A 99 1.59 9.07 17.35
N GLY A 100 2.57 9.97 17.28
CA GLY A 100 3.67 10.07 18.25
C GLY A 100 4.82 9.08 18.04
N HIS A 101 4.77 8.20 17.06
CA HIS A 101 5.83 7.24 16.74
C HIS A 101 6.69 7.72 15.58
N ASN A 102 8.01 7.55 15.70
CA ASN A 102 8.96 7.95 14.66
C ASN A 102 8.90 7.05 13.43
N LEU A 103 9.04 7.65 12.26
CA LEU A 103 9.18 7.00 10.96
C LEU A 103 10.47 7.48 10.28
N SER A 104 11.30 6.57 9.79
CA SER A 104 12.54 6.90 9.06
C SER A 104 12.27 7.65 7.75
N ILE A 105 11.13 7.39 7.10
CA ILE A 105 10.53 8.12 5.99
C ILE A 105 9.01 8.10 6.16
N PRO A 106 8.22 8.96 5.52
CA PRO A 106 6.77 9.00 5.69
C PRO A 106 6.04 7.83 4.98
N VAL A 107 6.55 6.62 5.15
CA VAL A 107 6.00 5.39 4.53
C VAL A 107 5.77 4.35 5.61
N MET A 108 4.56 3.81 5.64
CA MET A 108 4.13 2.71 6.49
C MET A 108 3.73 1.49 5.65
N LEU A 109 3.67 0.32 6.29
CA LEU A 109 3.29 -0.93 5.65
C LEU A 109 1.79 -1.18 5.84
N ALA A 110 1.01 -1.12 4.73
CA ALA A 110 -0.45 -1.25 4.73
C ALA A 110 -0.94 -2.61 5.24
N PRO A 111 -2.18 -2.69 5.77
CA PRO A 111 -2.75 -3.97 6.17
C PRO A 111 -3.07 -4.84 4.96
N ILE A 112 -2.41 -5.99 4.85
CA ILE A 112 -2.67 -7.01 3.82
C ILE A 112 -3.15 -8.28 4.49
N GLY A 113 -4.30 -8.81 4.03
CA GLY A 113 -4.78 -10.12 4.45
C GLY A 113 -4.04 -11.24 3.71
N SER A 114 -4.06 -12.45 4.28
CA SER A 114 -3.49 -13.65 3.63
C SER A 114 -2.01 -13.53 3.25
N LEU A 115 -1.19 -12.81 4.01
CA LEU A 115 0.25 -12.66 3.78
C LEU A 115 0.98 -14.02 3.71
N GLN A 116 0.49 -15.03 4.43
CA GLN A 116 1.01 -16.40 4.38
C GLN A 116 0.87 -17.07 3.00
N SER A 117 0.07 -16.51 2.08
CA SER A 117 0.03 -16.95 0.70
C SER A 117 1.14 -16.32 -0.16
N ILE A 118 1.74 -15.23 0.31
CA ILE A 118 2.80 -14.50 -0.39
C ILE A 118 4.17 -14.97 0.09
N THR A 119 4.35 -15.09 1.40
CA THR A 119 5.57 -15.61 2.04
C THR A 119 5.17 -16.52 3.21
N PRO A 120 5.88 -17.63 3.46
CA PRO A 120 5.56 -18.54 4.57
C PRO A 120 5.50 -17.88 5.93
N GLU A 121 6.35 -16.87 6.19
CA GLU A 121 6.42 -16.14 7.45
C GLU A 121 5.25 -15.17 7.66
N GLY A 122 4.51 -14.84 6.61
CA GLY A 122 3.34 -13.98 6.68
C GLY A 122 3.59 -12.65 7.36
N GLY A 123 2.81 -12.35 8.41
CA GLY A 123 2.91 -11.08 9.15
C GLY A 123 4.21 -10.89 9.94
N LEU A 124 4.93 -11.98 10.25
CA LEU A 124 6.22 -11.91 10.96
C LEU A 124 7.29 -11.20 10.11
N ALA A 125 7.38 -11.56 8.81
CA ALA A 125 8.33 -10.94 7.90
C ALA A 125 8.09 -9.42 7.79
N VAL A 126 6.82 -9.00 7.74
CA VAL A 126 6.43 -7.58 7.71
C VAL A 126 6.85 -6.86 8.99
N ALA A 127 6.56 -7.43 10.16
CA ALA A 127 6.88 -6.83 11.44
C ALA A 127 8.40 -6.66 11.65
N LYS A 128 9.18 -7.68 11.28
CA LYS A 128 10.65 -7.63 11.36
C LYS A 128 11.24 -6.59 10.40
N ALA A 129 10.82 -6.56 9.14
CA ALA A 129 11.28 -5.56 8.16
C ALA A 129 10.92 -4.13 8.61
N ALA A 130 9.71 -3.92 9.15
CA ALA A 130 9.29 -2.62 9.68
C ALA A 130 10.17 -2.16 10.86
N ALA A 131 10.53 -3.06 11.78
CA ALA A 131 11.37 -2.76 12.91
C ALA A 131 12.81 -2.41 12.49
N GLU A 132 13.36 -3.20 11.59
CA GLU A 132 14.73 -3.01 11.07
C GLU A 132 14.87 -1.69 10.31
N PHE A 133 13.86 -1.33 9.52
CA PHE A 133 13.85 -0.08 8.78
C PHE A 133 13.51 1.14 9.65
N GLY A 134 12.79 0.98 10.73
CA GLY A 134 12.29 2.06 11.57
C GLY A 134 10.98 2.66 11.05
N THR A 135 9.97 1.81 10.83
CA THR A 135 8.62 2.24 10.43
C THR A 135 7.52 1.45 11.15
N ILE A 136 6.27 1.84 10.93
CA ILE A 136 5.07 1.20 11.44
C ILE A 136 4.53 0.21 10.41
N ASN A 137 4.06 -0.94 10.88
CA ASN A 137 3.24 -1.83 10.07
C ASN A 137 1.83 -1.98 10.63
N PHE A 138 0.86 -2.08 9.72
CA PHE A 138 -0.49 -2.48 10.05
C PHE A 138 -0.61 -4.01 9.99
N VAL A 139 -1.22 -4.60 11.00
CA VAL A 139 -1.46 -6.04 11.09
C VAL A 139 -2.92 -6.31 10.85
N SER A 140 -3.24 -6.98 9.76
CA SER A 140 -4.62 -7.30 9.41
C SER A 140 -5.18 -8.43 10.28
N SER A 141 -6.44 -8.29 10.73
CA SER A 141 -7.17 -9.32 11.45
C SER A 141 -7.36 -10.63 10.67
N VAL A 142 -7.00 -10.66 9.38
CA VAL A 142 -7.13 -11.82 8.49
C VAL A 142 -5.78 -12.24 7.88
N THR A 143 -4.68 -11.94 8.57
CA THR A 143 -3.34 -12.46 8.24
C THR A 143 -2.90 -13.51 9.27
N GLN A 144 -1.86 -14.27 8.93
CA GLN A 144 -1.23 -15.27 9.78
C GLN A 144 0.25 -14.89 10.01
N PRO A 145 0.88 -15.37 11.10
CA PRO A 145 0.30 -16.10 12.22
C PRO A 145 -0.59 -15.24 13.12
N SER A 146 -0.80 -15.63 14.38
CA SER A 146 -1.68 -14.91 15.31
C SER A 146 -1.22 -13.47 15.57
N LEU A 147 -2.13 -12.62 16.01
CA LEU A 147 -1.80 -11.23 16.36
C LEU A 147 -0.78 -11.17 17.50
N GLU A 148 -0.78 -12.14 18.40
CA GLU A 148 0.16 -12.24 19.52
C GLU A 148 1.58 -12.59 19.03
N ASP A 149 1.69 -13.59 18.13
CA ASP A 149 2.97 -13.97 17.54
C ASP A 149 3.60 -12.80 16.77
N ILE A 150 2.79 -12.09 16.00
CA ILE A 150 3.25 -10.91 15.25
C ILE A 150 3.65 -9.78 16.20
N ALA A 151 2.92 -9.58 17.31
CA ALA A 151 3.23 -8.54 18.28
C ALA A 151 4.62 -8.71 18.89
N VAL A 152 4.97 -9.94 19.28
CA VAL A 152 6.27 -10.24 19.93
C VAL A 152 7.42 -10.40 18.94
N ALA A 153 7.15 -10.48 17.64
CA ALA A 153 8.18 -10.73 16.62
C ALA A 153 9.23 -9.60 16.51
N SER A 154 8.89 -8.39 16.93
CA SER A 154 9.76 -7.22 16.82
C SER A 154 9.27 -6.05 17.68
N PRO A 155 10.15 -5.11 18.10
CA PRO A 155 9.80 -4.04 19.04
C PRO A 155 9.12 -2.83 18.44
N ASN A 156 9.01 -2.72 17.10
CA ASN A 156 8.40 -1.54 16.46
C ASN A 156 6.92 -1.37 16.83
N PRO A 157 6.38 -0.15 16.82
CA PRO A 157 4.96 0.08 17.00
C PRO A 157 4.15 -0.58 15.86
N LYS A 158 3.08 -1.28 16.22
CA LYS A 158 2.17 -1.96 15.30
C LYS A 158 0.76 -1.45 15.48
N ILE A 159 0.03 -1.32 14.38
CA ILE A 159 -1.38 -0.93 14.36
C ILE A 159 -2.22 -2.14 13.97
N PHE A 160 -3.19 -2.50 14.80
CA PHE A 160 -4.08 -3.62 14.46
C PHE A 160 -5.19 -3.14 13.53
N GLN A 161 -5.35 -3.78 12.38
CA GLN A 161 -6.43 -3.48 11.43
C GLN A 161 -7.55 -4.50 11.59
N LEU A 162 -8.76 -3.99 11.85
CA LEU A 162 -9.95 -4.76 12.12
C LEU A 162 -10.87 -4.82 10.89
N TYR A 163 -11.22 -6.06 10.49
CA TYR A 163 -12.46 -6.37 9.80
C TYR A 163 -13.42 -6.97 10.83
N VAL A 164 -14.56 -6.35 11.04
CA VAL A 164 -15.58 -6.89 11.95
C VAL A 164 -16.18 -8.16 11.35
N GLN A 165 -16.15 -9.26 12.11
CA GLN A 165 -16.61 -10.58 11.71
C GLN A 165 -17.56 -11.22 12.72
N GLY A 166 -18.09 -10.44 13.65
CA GLY A 166 -18.99 -10.87 14.69
C GLY A 166 -19.65 -9.69 15.38
N ASP A 167 -20.44 -9.95 16.40
CA ASP A 167 -21.12 -8.97 17.23
C ASP A 167 -20.13 -8.18 18.13
N LEU A 168 -20.64 -7.27 18.93
CA LEU A 168 -19.81 -6.48 19.84
C LEU A 168 -19.09 -7.33 20.90
N ASN A 169 -19.63 -8.49 21.30
CA ASN A 169 -18.95 -9.39 22.22
C ASN A 169 -17.72 -10.03 21.54
N TRP A 170 -17.86 -10.41 20.28
CA TRP A 170 -16.72 -10.88 19.47
C TRP A 170 -15.65 -9.79 19.35
N VAL A 171 -16.06 -8.54 19.06
CA VAL A 171 -15.15 -7.39 18.97
C VAL A 171 -14.43 -7.16 20.29
N GLU A 172 -15.16 -7.17 21.43
CA GLU A 172 -14.58 -6.96 22.75
C GLU A 172 -13.52 -8.03 23.09
N ASN A 173 -13.83 -9.30 22.81
CA ASN A 173 -12.90 -10.40 23.03
C ASN A 173 -11.61 -10.24 22.18
N LEU A 174 -11.75 -9.85 20.92
CA LEU A 174 -10.61 -9.61 20.04
C LEU A 174 -9.78 -8.40 20.50
N LEU A 175 -10.42 -7.28 20.80
CA LEU A 175 -9.74 -6.05 21.20
C LEU A 175 -9.06 -6.16 22.56
N ARG A 176 -9.54 -7.00 23.46
CA ARG A 176 -8.83 -7.34 24.70
C ARG A 176 -7.48 -7.99 24.40
N ARG A 177 -7.42 -8.95 23.47
CA ARG A 177 -6.18 -9.58 23.02
C ARG A 177 -5.25 -8.56 22.34
N VAL A 178 -5.78 -7.70 21.48
CA VAL A 178 -5.03 -6.62 20.82
C VAL A 178 -4.34 -5.72 21.85
N LYS A 179 -5.08 -5.29 22.90
CA LYS A 179 -4.50 -4.47 23.98
C LYS A 179 -3.44 -5.21 24.77
N GLN A 180 -3.70 -6.47 25.15
CA GLN A 180 -2.76 -7.30 25.89
C GLN A 180 -1.47 -7.55 25.09
N ALA A 181 -1.57 -7.66 23.76
CA ALA A 181 -0.44 -7.80 22.87
C ALA A 181 0.35 -6.50 22.63
N GLY A 182 -0.13 -5.35 23.12
CA GLY A 182 0.60 -4.07 23.08
C GLY A 182 0.54 -3.34 21.75
N TYR A 183 -0.53 -3.51 20.97
CA TYR A 183 -0.73 -2.72 19.74
C TYR A 183 -0.91 -1.23 20.06
N ALA A 184 -0.28 -0.36 19.28
CA ALA A 184 -0.24 1.09 19.51
C ALA A 184 -1.54 1.80 19.13
N ALA A 185 -2.30 1.26 18.17
CA ALA A 185 -3.56 1.84 17.70
C ALA A 185 -4.47 0.77 17.08
N LEU A 186 -5.76 1.11 16.93
CA LEU A 186 -6.73 0.33 16.17
C LEU A 186 -7.08 1.04 14.86
N CYS A 187 -7.06 0.30 13.76
CA CYS A 187 -7.50 0.76 12.44
C CYS A 187 -8.76 -0.02 12.02
N LEU A 188 -9.92 0.64 12.00
CA LEU A 188 -11.16 0.06 11.49
C LEU A 188 -11.26 0.29 9.98
N THR A 189 -11.49 -0.78 9.20
CA THR A 189 -11.69 -0.71 7.76
C THR A 189 -13.18 -0.72 7.42
N VAL A 190 -13.67 0.33 6.72
CA VAL A 190 -15.10 0.56 6.45
C VAL A 190 -15.48 0.48 4.97
N ASP A 191 -14.52 0.41 4.05
CA ASP A 191 -14.75 0.31 2.61
C ASP A 191 -15.04 -1.13 2.14
N THR A 192 -15.34 -2.06 3.05
CA THR A 192 -15.53 -3.49 2.78
C THR A 192 -16.90 -4.02 3.20
N ALA A 193 -17.92 -3.15 3.21
CA ALA A 193 -19.31 -3.55 3.46
C ALA A 193 -19.74 -4.72 2.55
N HIS A 194 -19.31 -4.67 1.29
CA HIS A 194 -19.34 -5.78 0.35
C HIS A 194 -17.95 -6.03 -0.20
N TYR A 195 -17.70 -7.24 -0.69
CA TYR A 195 -16.42 -7.54 -1.31
C TYR A 195 -16.48 -7.22 -2.80
N GLY A 196 -15.57 -6.36 -3.26
CA GLY A 196 -15.48 -5.98 -4.68
C GLY A 196 -15.27 -7.21 -5.59
N ARG A 197 -15.84 -7.16 -6.78
CA ARG A 197 -15.67 -8.22 -7.79
C ARG A 197 -14.26 -8.19 -8.34
N ARG A 198 -13.41 -9.10 -7.91
CA ARG A 198 -12.01 -9.22 -8.36
C ARG A 198 -11.93 -10.29 -9.42
N GLU A 199 -12.13 -9.89 -10.67
CA GLU A 199 -12.36 -10.82 -11.78
C GLU A 199 -11.15 -11.71 -12.09
N ARG A 200 -9.91 -11.20 -11.96
CA ARG A 200 -8.71 -12.05 -12.10
C ARG A 200 -8.77 -13.26 -11.15
N GLN A 201 -9.07 -13.04 -9.86
CA GLN A 201 -9.21 -14.13 -8.88
C GLN A 201 -10.41 -15.04 -9.19
N MET A 202 -11.53 -14.48 -9.69
CA MET A 202 -12.71 -15.26 -10.05
C MET A 202 -12.42 -16.17 -11.24
N MET A 203 -11.65 -15.71 -12.22
CA MET A 203 -11.20 -16.53 -13.35
C MET A 203 -10.30 -17.69 -12.90
N ASP A 204 -9.44 -17.46 -11.92
CA ASP A 204 -8.59 -18.50 -11.32
C ASP A 204 -9.37 -19.51 -10.46
N ARG A 205 -10.67 -19.27 -10.20
CA ARG A 205 -11.47 -20.10 -9.26
C ARG A 205 -10.82 -20.23 -7.88
N TRP A 206 -10.02 -19.24 -7.48
CA TRP A 206 -9.27 -19.25 -6.24
C TRP A 206 -9.79 -18.21 -5.25
N LEU A 207 -9.85 -18.59 -3.97
CA LEU A 207 -10.19 -17.70 -2.86
C LEU A 207 -9.03 -17.64 -1.88
N PRO A 208 -8.55 -16.43 -1.54
CA PRO A 208 -7.52 -16.28 -0.53
C PRO A 208 -8.03 -16.75 0.85
N PRO A 209 -7.16 -17.25 1.73
CA PRO A 209 -7.54 -17.68 3.08
C PRO A 209 -8.37 -16.63 3.84
N SER A 210 -8.07 -15.35 3.69
CA SER A 210 -8.81 -14.25 4.31
C SER A 210 -10.29 -14.16 3.88
N ARG A 211 -10.68 -14.79 2.79
CA ARG A 211 -12.06 -14.83 2.28
C ARG A 211 -12.84 -16.11 2.60
N ARG A 212 -12.19 -17.10 3.15
CA ARG A 212 -12.83 -18.39 3.49
C ARG A 212 -13.66 -18.29 4.78
N GLY A 213 -13.61 -17.16 5.48
CA GLY A 213 -14.36 -16.93 6.71
C GLY A 213 -15.81 -16.46 6.48
N VAL A 214 -16.57 -16.45 7.54
CA VAL A 214 -17.94 -15.92 7.68
C VAL A 214 -17.89 -14.45 8.18
N GLY A 215 -19.04 -13.79 8.23
CA GLY A 215 -19.19 -12.51 8.95
C GLY A 215 -19.16 -11.26 8.07
N TYR A 216 -19.42 -11.38 6.77
CA TYR A 216 -19.55 -10.21 5.88
C TYR A 216 -20.75 -9.35 6.24
N GLU A 217 -21.82 -9.94 6.75
CA GLU A 217 -23.02 -9.26 7.23
C GLU A 217 -22.72 -8.22 8.32
N TYR A 218 -21.77 -8.51 9.21
CA TYR A 218 -21.36 -7.58 10.25
C TYR A 218 -20.65 -6.34 9.70
N ARG A 219 -19.94 -6.46 8.61
CA ARG A 219 -19.28 -5.30 7.93
C ARG A 219 -20.32 -4.44 7.22
N ALA A 220 -21.31 -5.08 6.57
CA ALA A 220 -22.39 -4.38 5.90
C ALA A 220 -23.29 -3.62 6.87
N GLY A 221 -23.38 -4.08 8.13
CA GLY A 221 -24.16 -3.47 9.21
C GLY A 221 -23.42 -2.40 10.04
N LEU A 222 -22.18 -2.03 9.68
CA LEU A 222 -21.43 -1.01 10.41
C LEU A 222 -22.07 0.38 10.21
N THR A 223 -22.26 1.10 11.32
CA THR A 223 -22.73 2.49 11.37
C THR A 223 -21.78 3.34 12.20
N TRP A 224 -22.02 4.66 12.24
CA TRP A 224 -21.25 5.57 13.11
C TRP A 224 -21.42 5.26 14.59
N GLU A 225 -22.61 4.82 15.03
CA GLU A 225 -22.86 4.37 16.41
C GLU A 225 -22.04 3.10 16.72
N THR A 226 -21.94 2.18 15.77
CA THR A 226 -21.11 0.98 15.92
C THR A 226 -19.63 1.35 16.01
N LEU A 227 -19.19 2.32 15.21
CA LEU A 227 -17.81 2.85 15.29
C LEU A 227 -17.53 3.39 16.69
N ASP A 228 -18.43 4.20 17.28
CA ASP A 228 -18.26 4.75 18.62
C ASP A 228 -18.20 3.66 19.69
N ALA A 229 -19.02 2.62 19.55
CA ALA A 229 -18.96 1.47 20.45
C ALA A 229 -17.60 0.75 20.36
N ILE A 230 -17.12 0.46 19.16
CA ILE A 230 -15.82 -0.18 18.92
C ILE A 230 -14.68 0.69 19.46
N LYS A 231 -14.72 2.00 19.23
CA LYS A 231 -13.71 2.95 19.71
C LYS A 231 -13.64 2.98 21.23
N ARG A 232 -14.79 2.98 21.92
CA ARG A 232 -14.85 2.91 23.39
C ARG A 232 -14.27 1.61 23.93
N ILE A 233 -14.59 0.47 23.31
CA ILE A 233 -14.05 -0.85 23.66
C ILE A 233 -12.53 -0.87 23.45
N ALA A 234 -12.05 -0.33 22.32
CA ALA A 234 -10.64 -0.29 22.01
C ALA A 234 -9.83 0.51 23.04
N GLY A 235 -10.29 1.71 23.40
CA GLY A 235 -9.54 2.60 24.30
C GLY A 235 -8.10 2.88 23.83
N LEU A 236 -7.87 2.85 22.52
CA LEU A 236 -6.60 3.09 21.83
C LEU A 236 -6.79 4.25 20.84
N PRO A 237 -5.71 4.91 20.38
CA PRO A 237 -5.77 5.77 19.20
C PRO A 237 -6.51 5.06 18.07
N PHE A 238 -7.46 5.75 17.42
CA PHE A 238 -8.38 5.13 16.47
C PHE A 238 -8.21 5.71 15.07
N ILE A 239 -8.04 4.84 14.09
CA ILE A 239 -7.84 5.18 12.68
C ILE A 239 -9.03 4.66 11.89
N LEU A 240 -9.64 5.50 11.06
CA LEU A 240 -10.70 5.10 10.14
C LEU A 240 -10.16 4.95 8.74
N LYS A 241 -10.12 3.71 8.21
CA LYS A 241 -9.60 3.38 6.88
C LYS A 241 -10.71 3.12 5.88
N GLY A 242 -10.58 3.73 4.70
CA GLY A 242 -11.54 3.61 3.60
C GLY A 242 -12.35 4.88 3.39
N VAL A 243 -11.91 5.99 3.98
CA VAL A 243 -12.53 7.31 3.79
C VAL A 243 -12.16 7.85 2.41
N ALA A 244 -13.16 8.30 1.66
CA ALA A 244 -13.03 8.73 0.27
C ALA A 244 -13.64 10.10 -0.03
N THR A 245 -14.30 10.75 0.94
CA THR A 245 -15.01 12.02 0.79
C THR A 245 -14.70 12.98 1.94
N ALA A 246 -14.87 14.28 1.69
CA ALA A 246 -14.73 15.32 2.70
C ALA A 246 -15.80 15.19 3.79
N GLU A 247 -17.01 14.79 3.43
CA GLU A 247 -18.17 14.64 4.32
C GLU A 247 -17.89 13.55 5.36
N ASP A 248 -17.45 12.37 4.93
CA ASP A 248 -17.11 11.27 5.84
C ASP A 248 -15.89 11.60 6.70
N ALA A 249 -14.91 12.32 6.14
CA ALA A 249 -13.76 12.78 6.91
C ALA A 249 -14.14 13.78 8.01
N ALA A 250 -15.07 14.70 7.74
CA ALA A 250 -15.59 15.63 8.72
C ALA A 250 -16.33 14.90 9.84
N LEU A 251 -17.23 13.95 9.48
CA LEU A 251 -17.93 13.11 10.46
C LEU A 251 -16.96 12.28 11.30
N ALA A 252 -15.95 11.67 10.69
CA ALA A 252 -14.95 10.89 11.40
C ALA A 252 -14.21 11.73 12.46
N VAL A 253 -13.91 12.98 12.15
CA VAL A 253 -13.31 13.92 13.11
C VAL A 253 -14.29 14.27 14.24
N GLU A 254 -15.58 14.47 13.95
CA GLU A 254 -16.62 14.69 14.96
C GLU A 254 -16.77 13.48 15.89
N HIS A 255 -16.64 12.27 15.38
CA HIS A 255 -16.58 11.04 16.16
C HIS A 255 -15.22 10.82 16.87
N GLY A 256 -14.28 11.77 16.78
CA GLY A 256 -13.03 11.78 17.53
C GLY A 256 -12.06 10.68 17.11
N VAL A 257 -11.91 10.40 15.80
CA VAL A 257 -10.84 9.54 15.31
C VAL A 257 -9.51 10.27 15.37
N SER A 258 -8.43 9.53 15.65
CA SER A 258 -7.06 10.08 15.74
C SER A 258 -6.42 10.29 14.37
N ALA A 259 -6.80 9.47 13.40
CA ALA A 259 -6.32 9.59 12.03
C ALA A 259 -7.35 9.14 10.99
N ILE A 260 -7.33 9.82 9.85
CA ILE A 260 -8.09 9.47 8.64
C ILE A 260 -7.17 8.72 7.69
N TYR A 261 -7.56 7.53 7.27
CA TYR A 261 -6.83 6.76 6.28
C TYR A 261 -7.59 6.82 4.94
N VAL A 262 -7.18 7.75 4.08
CA VAL A 262 -7.72 7.95 2.73
C VAL A 262 -7.35 6.75 1.87
N SER A 263 -8.35 6.00 1.44
CA SER A 263 -8.14 4.74 0.73
C SER A 263 -9.35 4.36 -0.13
N ASN A 264 -9.09 3.87 -1.33
CA ASN A 264 -10.04 3.13 -2.16
C ASN A 264 -9.67 1.64 -2.23
N HIS A 265 -8.95 1.14 -1.18
CA HIS A 265 -8.47 -0.25 -1.11
C HIS A 265 -7.53 -0.63 -2.26
N GLY A 266 -6.81 0.36 -2.81
CA GLY A 266 -5.96 0.15 -3.98
C GLY A 266 -6.73 -0.20 -5.26
N GLY A 267 -7.97 0.28 -5.38
CA GLY A 267 -8.87 0.00 -6.52
C GLY A 267 -9.46 -1.42 -6.48
N ARG A 268 -9.58 -2.03 -5.30
CA ARG A 268 -9.97 -3.43 -5.13
C ARG A 268 -11.39 -3.60 -4.58
N GLN A 269 -12.13 -2.51 -4.34
CA GLN A 269 -13.47 -2.49 -3.80
C GLN A 269 -14.44 -1.85 -4.79
N LEU A 270 -14.82 -0.61 -4.63
CA LEU A 270 -15.65 0.10 -5.61
C LEU A 270 -14.81 0.42 -6.86
N ASP A 271 -15.19 -0.12 -8.03
CA ASP A 271 -14.60 0.33 -9.29
C ASP A 271 -15.28 1.62 -9.77
N HIS A 272 -14.71 2.27 -10.77
CA HIS A 272 -15.11 3.59 -11.26
C HIS A 272 -15.09 4.71 -10.21
N GLY A 273 -14.37 4.51 -9.08
CA GLY A 273 -14.10 5.53 -8.07
C GLY A 273 -12.99 6.51 -8.50
N ARG A 274 -12.78 7.53 -7.68
CA ARG A 274 -11.71 8.54 -7.83
C ARG A 274 -10.35 7.97 -7.41
N ALA A 275 -9.27 8.55 -7.91
CA ALA A 275 -7.94 8.32 -7.35
C ALA A 275 -7.82 8.89 -5.92
N THR A 276 -7.14 8.18 -5.03
CA THR A 276 -7.00 8.64 -3.64
C THR A 276 -6.22 9.95 -3.54
N ILE A 277 -5.25 10.18 -4.42
CA ILE A 277 -4.50 11.44 -4.46
C ILE A 277 -5.40 12.63 -4.87
N ASP A 278 -6.44 12.40 -5.68
CA ASP A 278 -7.42 13.44 -6.07
C ASP A 278 -8.47 13.70 -4.97
N MET A 279 -8.69 12.75 -4.04
CA MET A 279 -9.55 12.91 -2.86
C MET A 279 -8.84 13.69 -1.75
N LEU A 280 -7.51 13.59 -1.69
CA LEU A 280 -6.72 14.07 -0.55
C LEU A 280 -6.92 15.56 -0.24
N PRO A 281 -6.89 16.51 -1.19
CA PRO A 281 -7.02 17.94 -0.88
C PRO A 281 -8.33 18.29 -0.16
N GLU A 282 -9.48 17.79 -0.65
CA GLU A 282 -10.78 18.07 -0.02
C GLU A 282 -10.89 17.47 1.40
N ILE A 283 -10.26 16.31 1.61
CA ILE A 283 -10.22 15.66 2.92
C ILE A 283 -9.33 16.44 3.89
N VAL A 284 -8.16 16.92 3.44
CA VAL A 284 -7.28 17.78 4.24
C VAL A 284 -8.00 19.05 4.67
N ASP A 285 -8.73 19.67 3.74
CA ASP A 285 -9.50 20.88 4.00
C ASP A 285 -10.65 20.63 5.00
N ALA A 286 -11.30 19.47 4.95
CA ALA A 286 -12.37 19.10 5.87
C ALA A 286 -11.82 18.78 7.27
N VAL A 287 -10.71 18.08 7.36
CA VAL A 287 -10.06 17.65 8.62
C VAL A 287 -9.43 18.83 9.37
N ARG A 288 -8.85 19.80 8.67
CA ARG A 288 -8.26 21.03 9.25
C ARG A 288 -7.27 20.76 10.38
N GLY A 289 -6.41 19.75 10.22
CA GLY A 289 -5.39 19.40 11.22
C GLY A 289 -5.92 18.77 12.52
N ARG A 290 -7.23 18.47 12.63
CA ARG A 290 -7.83 17.85 13.83
C ARG A 290 -7.54 16.35 13.94
N ALA A 291 -7.09 15.72 12.88
CA ALA A 291 -6.62 14.34 12.84
C ALA A 291 -5.45 14.23 11.86
N GLU A 292 -4.58 13.23 12.06
CA GLU A 292 -3.53 12.94 11.08
C GLU A 292 -4.11 12.26 9.84
N ILE A 293 -3.47 12.42 8.68
CA ILE A 293 -3.98 11.87 7.43
C ILE A 293 -2.95 10.91 6.83
N VAL A 294 -3.39 9.70 6.53
CA VAL A 294 -2.64 8.67 5.81
C VAL A 294 -3.29 8.43 4.45
N LEU A 295 -2.51 8.16 3.43
CA LEU A 295 -3.00 7.85 2.10
C LEU A 295 -2.39 6.55 1.56
N ASP A 296 -3.21 5.72 0.93
CA ASP A 296 -2.73 4.63 0.06
C ASP A 296 -3.35 4.72 -1.35
N GLY A 297 -3.02 3.77 -2.21
CA GLY A 297 -3.55 3.71 -3.56
C GLY A 297 -2.57 4.22 -4.61
N GLY A 298 -1.84 3.30 -5.23
CA GLY A 298 -0.93 3.59 -6.35
C GLY A 298 0.47 4.07 -5.95
N ILE A 299 0.79 4.16 -4.68
CA ILE A 299 2.11 4.58 -4.19
C ILE A 299 3.14 3.47 -4.43
N VAL A 300 4.11 3.73 -5.31
CA VAL A 300 5.15 2.77 -5.70
C VAL A 300 6.54 3.40 -5.92
N ARG A 301 6.64 4.73 -5.80
CA ARG A 301 7.87 5.51 -5.96
C ARG A 301 8.03 6.52 -4.82
N GLY A 302 9.26 6.91 -4.50
CA GLY A 302 9.52 7.99 -3.55
C GLY A 302 8.91 9.33 -3.98
N SER A 303 8.83 9.59 -5.28
CA SER A 303 8.14 10.76 -5.82
C SER A 303 6.63 10.75 -5.51
N ASP A 304 5.96 9.59 -5.54
CA ASP A 304 4.55 9.47 -5.18
C ASP A 304 4.32 9.82 -3.71
N VAL A 305 5.25 9.37 -2.84
CA VAL A 305 5.25 9.70 -1.41
C VAL A 305 5.24 11.20 -1.21
N LEU A 306 6.20 11.91 -1.84
CA LEU A 306 6.35 13.36 -1.68
C LEU A 306 5.18 14.17 -2.27
N LYS A 307 4.53 13.68 -3.34
CA LYS A 307 3.29 14.26 -3.86
C LYS A 307 2.17 14.23 -2.82
N ALA A 308 1.99 13.09 -2.13
CA ALA A 308 0.99 12.98 -1.07
C ALA A 308 1.31 13.88 0.14
N ILE A 309 2.59 13.94 0.55
CA ILE A 309 3.02 14.84 1.64
C ILE A 309 2.79 16.31 1.26
N ALA A 310 3.13 16.71 0.05
CA ALA A 310 2.91 18.07 -0.43
C ALA A 310 1.43 18.48 -0.49
N LEU A 311 0.52 17.51 -0.62
CA LEU A 311 -0.93 17.72 -0.57
C LEU A 311 -1.52 17.58 0.84
N GLY A 312 -0.71 17.39 1.88
CA GLY A 312 -1.15 17.43 3.27
C GLY A 312 -1.30 16.07 3.96
N ALA A 313 -0.90 14.97 3.35
CA ALA A 313 -0.80 13.70 4.07
C ALA A 313 0.36 13.74 5.08
N ARG A 314 0.18 13.12 6.24
CA ARG A 314 1.23 12.94 7.24
C ARG A 314 2.18 11.82 6.86
N ALA A 315 1.64 10.74 6.30
CA ALA A 315 2.36 9.60 5.80
C ALA A 315 1.54 8.91 4.70
N VAL A 316 2.19 8.00 3.98
CA VAL A 316 1.53 7.09 3.06
C VAL A 316 1.68 5.64 3.51
N ALA A 317 0.86 4.74 2.96
CA ALA A 317 1.05 3.31 3.18
C ALA A 317 1.17 2.58 1.84
N ILE A 318 2.10 1.64 1.77
CA ILE A 318 2.33 0.82 0.60
C ILE A 318 1.68 -0.56 0.77
N GLY A 319 0.88 -0.98 -0.22
CA GLY A 319 0.24 -2.30 -0.25
C GLY A 319 0.92 -3.24 -1.26
N LYS A 320 0.64 -3.07 -2.55
CA LYS A 320 1.19 -3.95 -3.60
C LYS A 320 2.72 -4.02 -3.58
N LEU A 321 3.38 -2.88 -3.43
CA LEU A 321 4.84 -2.81 -3.38
C LEU A 321 5.42 -3.59 -2.18
N GLN A 322 4.74 -3.53 -1.01
CA GLN A 322 5.06 -4.38 0.15
C GLN A 322 4.92 -5.87 -0.21
N GLY A 323 3.81 -6.25 -0.85
CA GLY A 323 3.57 -7.64 -1.26
C GLY A 323 4.62 -8.15 -2.26
N TRP A 324 5.04 -7.32 -3.19
CA TRP A 324 6.11 -7.68 -4.14
C TRP A 324 7.46 -7.87 -3.43
N GLY A 325 7.81 -6.99 -2.50
CA GLY A 325 9.03 -7.16 -1.68
C GLY A 325 9.03 -8.49 -0.94
N LEU A 326 7.92 -8.81 -0.26
CA LEU A 326 7.76 -10.08 0.43
C LEU A 326 7.84 -11.30 -0.50
N ALA A 327 7.24 -11.21 -1.69
CA ALA A 327 7.25 -12.29 -2.67
C ALA A 327 8.64 -12.48 -3.31
N ALA A 328 9.42 -11.41 -3.45
CA ALA A 328 10.77 -11.48 -4.00
C ALA A 328 11.75 -12.20 -3.06
N ASP A 329 11.79 -11.81 -1.77
CA ASP A 329 12.73 -12.39 -0.80
C ASP A 329 12.28 -12.14 0.66
N GLY A 330 11.02 -12.43 1.01
CA GLY A 330 10.52 -12.34 2.37
C GLY A 330 10.82 -11.01 3.08
N GLN A 331 11.34 -11.09 4.31
CA GLN A 331 11.73 -9.90 5.10
C GLN A 331 12.78 -9.05 4.38
N ALA A 332 13.82 -9.66 3.83
CA ALA A 332 14.92 -8.96 3.19
C ALA A 332 14.49 -8.23 1.92
N GLY A 333 13.62 -8.84 1.10
CA GLY A 333 13.05 -8.20 -0.08
C GLY A 333 12.17 -7.01 0.27
N LEU A 334 11.38 -7.09 1.35
CA LEU A 334 10.59 -5.96 1.83
C LEU A 334 11.46 -4.83 2.40
N LEU A 335 12.50 -5.16 3.16
CA LEU A 335 13.47 -4.18 3.65
C LEU A 335 14.12 -3.44 2.48
N ARG A 336 14.51 -4.16 1.43
CA ARG A 336 15.12 -3.57 0.23
C ARG A 336 14.17 -2.62 -0.50
N VAL A 337 12.87 -2.93 -0.57
CA VAL A 337 11.84 -2.00 -1.08
C VAL A 337 11.87 -0.68 -0.32
N LEU A 338 11.91 -0.74 1.02
CA LEU A 338 11.90 0.45 1.87
C LEU A 338 13.18 1.27 1.73
N GLU A 339 14.33 0.62 1.59
CA GLU A 339 15.61 1.30 1.33
C GLU A 339 15.61 2.02 -0.02
N ILE A 340 15.15 1.37 -1.10
CA ILE A 340 15.03 2.00 -2.42
C ILE A 340 14.08 3.20 -2.37
N LEU A 341 12.94 3.08 -1.68
CA LEU A 341 12.03 4.21 -1.50
C LEU A 341 12.68 5.35 -0.71
N LYS A 342 13.50 5.04 0.30
CA LYS A 342 14.23 6.06 1.06
C LYS A 342 15.20 6.81 0.16
N ASP A 343 15.96 6.11 -0.66
CA ASP A 343 16.89 6.73 -1.61
C ASP A 343 16.14 7.62 -2.61
N GLU A 344 15.01 7.17 -3.14
CA GLU A 344 14.16 7.96 -4.04
C GLU A 344 13.58 9.21 -3.34
N VAL A 345 13.13 9.10 -2.09
CA VAL A 345 12.61 10.21 -1.28
C VAL A 345 13.69 11.25 -1.02
N VAL A 346 14.85 10.83 -0.51
CA VAL A 346 15.98 11.73 -0.21
C VAL A 346 16.47 12.45 -1.46
N THR A 347 16.66 11.71 -2.56
CA THR A 347 17.08 12.26 -3.84
C THR A 347 16.07 13.29 -4.35
N THR A 348 14.78 12.97 -4.33
CA THR A 348 13.74 13.87 -4.82
C THR A 348 13.63 15.12 -3.94
N MET A 349 13.71 15.00 -2.60
CA MET A 349 13.74 16.15 -1.70
C MET A 349 14.91 17.09 -2.03
N GLY A 350 16.11 16.54 -2.21
CA GLY A 350 17.29 17.32 -2.61
C GLY A 350 17.09 18.05 -3.93
N LEU A 351 16.55 17.37 -4.94
CA LEU A 351 16.24 17.96 -6.25
C LEU A 351 15.13 19.02 -6.19
N LEU A 352 14.22 18.93 -5.22
CA LEU A 352 13.18 19.91 -4.97
C LEU A 352 13.68 21.15 -4.18
N GLY A 353 14.88 21.09 -3.63
CA GLY A 353 15.44 22.17 -2.81
C GLY A 353 14.85 22.20 -1.39
N VAL A 354 14.46 21.05 -0.84
CA VAL A 354 13.93 20.93 0.52
C VAL A 354 14.74 19.94 1.35
N THR A 355 14.92 20.26 2.63
CA THR A 355 15.70 19.44 3.57
C THR A 355 14.84 18.72 4.59
N ARG A 356 13.57 19.12 4.76
CA ARG A 356 12.59 18.49 5.65
C ARG A 356 11.21 18.45 5.00
N LEU A 357 10.40 17.47 5.40
CA LEU A 357 9.07 17.24 4.84
C LEU A 357 8.09 18.39 5.11
N ASP A 358 8.21 19.09 6.23
CA ASP A 358 7.35 20.22 6.60
C ASP A 358 7.52 21.47 5.69
N GLN A 359 8.56 21.51 4.88
CA GLN A 359 8.76 22.53 3.86
C GLN A 359 7.92 22.28 2.59
N LEU A 360 7.49 21.02 2.37
CA LEU A 360 6.66 20.66 1.23
C LEU A 360 5.22 21.15 1.41
N ASN A 361 4.67 21.68 0.34
CA ASN A 361 3.26 22.09 0.25
C ASN A 361 2.81 22.06 -1.23
N SER A 362 1.54 22.35 -1.49
CA SER A 362 0.96 22.31 -2.83
C SER A 362 1.65 23.20 -3.87
N ASN A 363 2.40 24.24 -3.47
CA ASN A 363 3.17 25.08 -4.39
C ASN A 363 4.37 24.37 -5.04
N TYR A 364 4.77 23.22 -4.51
CA TYR A 364 5.77 22.34 -5.14
C TYR A 364 5.18 21.43 -6.23
N LEU A 365 3.88 21.51 -6.48
CA LEU A 365 3.19 20.70 -7.46
C LEU A 365 2.46 21.55 -8.49
N CYS A 366 2.28 20.99 -9.69
CA CYS A 366 1.28 21.45 -10.64
C CYS A 366 0.64 20.24 -11.33
N LYS A 367 -0.59 20.43 -11.83
CA LYS A 367 -1.33 19.40 -12.54
C LYS A 367 -1.02 19.50 -14.04
N VAL A 368 -0.78 18.37 -14.66
CA VAL A 368 -0.52 18.23 -16.11
C VAL A 368 -1.28 17.01 -16.64
N GLU A 369 -1.39 16.89 -17.96
CA GLU A 369 -1.84 15.65 -18.55
C GLU A 369 -0.74 14.59 -18.41
N PRO A 370 -1.06 13.38 -17.92
CA PRO A 370 -0.07 12.32 -17.78
C PRO A 370 0.37 11.83 -19.15
N ILE A 371 1.62 11.38 -19.24
CA ILE A 371 2.16 10.77 -20.46
C ILE A 371 1.46 9.41 -20.68
N PRO A 372 0.72 9.23 -21.79
CA PRO A 372 0.03 7.96 -22.06
C PRO A 372 1.01 6.82 -22.39
N PRO A 373 0.58 5.55 -22.17
CA PRO A 373 -0.61 5.14 -21.43
C PRO A 373 -0.34 5.00 -19.94
N ALA A 374 -1.15 5.68 -19.12
CA ALA A 374 -1.11 5.44 -17.67
C ALA A 374 -1.79 4.10 -17.36
N HIS A 375 -1.07 3.20 -16.72
CA HIS A 375 -1.57 1.91 -16.21
C HIS A 375 -0.87 1.60 -14.88
N GLU A 376 -1.27 0.54 -14.19
CA GLU A 376 -0.79 0.20 -12.84
C GLU A 376 0.74 0.07 -12.72
N MET A 377 1.42 -0.22 -13.84
CA MET A 377 2.88 -0.37 -13.90
C MET A 377 3.59 0.79 -14.61
N SER A 378 2.89 1.90 -14.95
CA SER A 378 3.48 3.03 -15.70
C SER A 378 4.65 3.71 -14.98
N ALA A 379 4.75 3.56 -13.65
CA ALA A 379 5.89 4.01 -12.87
C ALA A 379 7.18 3.18 -13.10
N PHE A 380 7.10 2.10 -13.89
CA PHE A 380 8.18 1.15 -14.15
C PHE A 380 8.40 0.96 -15.65
N PRO A 381 9.05 1.92 -16.34
CA PRO A 381 9.12 1.96 -17.81
C PRO A 381 9.94 0.80 -18.42
N HIS A 382 10.77 0.13 -17.64
CA HIS A 382 11.61 -0.98 -18.12
C HIS A 382 11.00 -2.36 -17.85
N MET A 383 9.71 -2.40 -17.47
CA MET A 383 9.03 -3.69 -17.32
C MET A 383 8.78 -4.33 -18.69
N PRO A 384 9.06 -5.64 -18.85
CA PRO A 384 8.80 -6.35 -20.09
C PRO A 384 7.33 -6.24 -20.51
N GLY A 385 7.05 -5.77 -21.73
CA GLY A 385 5.70 -5.63 -22.27
C GLY A 385 4.81 -4.58 -21.58
N GLY A 386 5.34 -3.77 -20.66
CA GLY A 386 4.59 -2.76 -19.92
C GLY A 386 3.58 -3.33 -18.90
N ARG A 387 3.35 -4.63 -18.91
CA ARG A 387 2.52 -5.38 -17.94
C ARG A 387 3.13 -6.76 -17.73
N LEU A 388 3.23 -7.15 -16.45
CA LEU A 388 3.42 -8.55 -16.10
C LEU A 388 2.02 -9.15 -15.89
N LEU A 389 1.48 -9.72 -16.96
CA LEU A 389 0.20 -10.45 -16.93
C LEU A 389 0.37 -11.80 -16.28
#